data_b23f8318dd60ef41da2e6842b4daa2c6
#
_entry.id   b23f8318dd60ef41da2e6842b4daa2c6
#
_cell.length_a   1.000
_cell.length_b   1.000
_cell.length_c   1.000
_cell.angle_alpha   90.00
_cell.angle_beta   90.00
_cell.angle_gamma   90.00
#
_symmetry.space_group_name_H-M   'P 1'
#
loop_
_entity.id
_entity.type
_entity.pdbx_description
1 polymer ?
#
loop_
_entity_poly.entity_id
_entity_poly.type
_entity_poly.pdbx_seq_one_letter_code
_entity_poly.pdbx_strand_id
1 'polypeptide(L)'
;MEFPSLEFMKAFQERMNGDAAFHTASRWSDVKILICFGDRRYWLKLYGGRIIDVMDYFPMANPLGWDYMIDAPLEIWRALRDRSRALGHLLDTGDIMIDGDLLQANRLYESTHLMLSTLRDMKAESKNKS
;
A
#
# COMPACT_ATOMS: atom_id res chain seq x y z
N MET A 1 -9.70 1.27 14.62
CA MET A 1 -9.25 2.19 13.55
C MET A 1 -10.02 1.93 12.27
N GLU A 2 -10.14 2.96 11.48
CA GLU A 2 -10.87 2.86 10.23
C GLU A 2 -9.96 2.47 9.08
N PHE A 3 -10.52 1.91 8.05
CA PHE A 3 -9.85 1.70 6.78
C PHE A 3 -10.60 2.44 5.67
N PRO A 4 -9.94 3.30 4.87
CA PRO A 4 -8.54 3.71 5.02
C PRO A 4 -8.40 4.86 6.02
N SER A 5 -7.24 4.96 6.65
CA SER A 5 -6.92 6.08 7.56
C SER A 5 -5.43 6.13 7.75
N LEU A 6 -4.93 7.26 8.23
CA LEU A 6 -3.50 7.36 8.55
C LEU A 6 -3.14 6.42 9.69
N GLU A 7 -4.02 6.27 10.66
CA GLU A 7 -3.80 5.34 11.77
C GLU A 7 -3.61 3.91 11.24
N PHE A 8 -4.47 3.50 10.31
CA PHE A 8 -4.35 2.20 9.67
C PHE A 8 -3.01 2.07 8.94
N MET A 9 -2.60 3.11 8.22
CA MET A 9 -1.36 3.07 7.46
C MET A 9 -0.13 3.05 8.37
N LYS A 10 -0.21 3.65 9.54
CA LYS A 10 0.88 3.56 10.51
C LYS A 10 0.98 2.16 11.11
N ALA A 11 -0.14 1.52 11.37
CA ALA A 11 -0.16 0.13 11.77
C ALA A 11 0.38 -0.78 10.67
N PHE A 12 0.05 -0.47 9.42
CA PHE A 12 0.58 -1.17 8.26
C PHE A 12 2.11 -1.06 8.20
N GLN A 13 2.64 0.14 8.43
CA GLN A 13 4.08 0.37 8.47
C GLN A 13 4.75 -0.55 9.50
N GLU A 14 4.20 -0.61 10.69
CA GLU A 14 4.76 -1.47 11.75
C GLU A 14 4.68 -2.94 11.35
N ARG A 15 3.57 -3.35 10.76
CA ARG A 15 3.37 -4.73 10.36
C ARG A 15 4.40 -5.14 9.30
N MET A 16 4.60 -4.28 8.28
CA MET A 16 5.57 -4.56 7.24
C MET A 16 7.00 -4.59 7.77
N ASN A 17 7.31 -3.66 8.67
CA ASN A 17 8.66 -3.58 9.22
C ASN A 17 9.00 -4.75 10.13
N GLY A 18 7.99 -5.48 10.60
CA GLY A 18 8.19 -6.70 11.37
C GLY A 18 8.21 -7.96 10.53
N ASP A 19 8.08 -7.86 9.22
CA ASP A 19 7.96 -9.01 8.33
C ASP A 19 9.31 -9.30 7.68
N ALA A 20 9.90 -10.45 8.01
CA ALA A 20 11.23 -10.80 7.49
C ALA A 20 11.22 -10.99 5.97
N ALA A 21 10.13 -11.53 5.41
CA ALA A 21 10.04 -11.72 3.97
C ALA A 21 10.02 -10.39 3.25
N PHE A 22 9.28 -9.42 3.79
CA PHE A 22 9.25 -8.08 3.21
C PHE A 22 10.61 -7.41 3.28
N HIS A 23 11.28 -7.52 4.42
CA HIS A 23 12.63 -6.96 4.58
C HIS A 23 13.59 -7.54 3.54
N THR A 24 13.55 -8.84 3.35
CA THR A 24 14.42 -9.50 2.37
C THR A 24 14.09 -9.06 0.95
N ALA A 25 12.79 -9.03 0.61
CA ALA A 25 12.37 -8.65 -0.74
C ALA A 25 12.69 -7.19 -1.06
N SER A 26 12.74 -6.35 -0.04
CA SER A 26 12.88 -4.91 -0.20
C SER A 26 14.27 -4.38 0.19
N ARG A 27 15.23 -5.25 0.49
CA ARG A 27 16.50 -4.81 1.11
C ARG A 27 17.30 -3.81 0.30
N TRP A 28 17.12 -3.80 -1.01
CA TRP A 28 17.83 -2.85 -1.89
C TRP A 28 16.94 -1.71 -2.35
N SER A 29 15.82 -1.48 -1.66
CA SER A 29 14.86 -0.48 -2.07
C SER A 29 15.29 0.93 -1.69
N ASP A 30 14.86 1.87 -2.51
CA ASP A 30 14.98 3.32 -2.26
C ASP A 30 13.93 3.97 -3.16
N VAL A 31 12.67 3.91 -2.74
CA VAL A 31 11.57 4.41 -3.55
C VAL A 31 10.52 5.08 -2.69
N LYS A 32 9.78 5.96 -3.33
CA LYS A 32 8.61 6.61 -2.75
C LYS A 32 7.39 6.03 -3.45
N ILE A 33 6.44 5.57 -2.65
CA ILE A 33 5.26 4.88 -3.18
C ILE A 33 4.02 5.63 -2.73
N LEU A 34 3.11 5.84 -3.67
CA LEU A 34 1.82 6.43 -3.37
C LEU A 34 0.77 5.33 -3.42
N ILE A 35 0.00 5.18 -2.35
CA ILE A 35 -1.10 4.21 -2.30
C ILE A 35 -2.40 4.98 -2.21
N CYS A 36 -3.30 4.73 -3.17
CA CYS A 36 -4.55 5.45 -3.30
C CYS A 36 -5.73 4.53 -3.04
N PHE A 37 -6.55 4.87 -2.05
CA PHE A 37 -7.78 4.18 -1.72
C PHE A 37 -8.93 5.10 -2.13
N GLY A 38 -9.24 5.12 -3.43
CA GLY A 38 -10.17 6.11 -3.94
C GLY A 38 -9.57 7.50 -3.81
N ASP A 39 -10.24 8.38 -3.08
CA ASP A 39 -9.79 9.75 -2.89
C ASP A 39 -8.77 9.90 -1.78
N ARG A 40 -8.59 8.88 -0.96
CA ARG A 40 -7.65 8.93 0.15
C ARG A 40 -6.30 8.43 -0.32
N ARG A 41 -5.27 9.24 -0.18
CA ARG A 41 -3.94 8.94 -0.69
C ARG A 41 -2.92 9.02 0.42
N TYR A 42 -2.00 8.04 0.42
CA TYR A 42 -0.95 7.98 1.44
C TYR A 42 0.38 7.79 0.74
N TRP A 43 1.35 8.60 1.17
CA TRP A 43 2.72 8.56 0.65
C TRP A 43 3.58 7.79 1.63
N LEU A 44 4.41 6.89 1.13
CA LEU A 44 5.34 6.20 1.99
C LEU A 44 6.71 6.12 1.34
N LYS A 45 7.73 6.04 2.18
CA LYS A 45 9.12 5.91 1.75
C LYS A 45 9.61 4.52 2.15
N LEU A 46 10.03 3.77 1.14
CA LEU A 46 10.61 2.44 1.34
C LEU A 46 12.10 2.53 1.12
N TYR A 47 12.88 2.21 2.13
CA TYR A 47 14.32 2.33 2.05
C TYR A 47 14.98 1.18 2.80
N GLY A 48 15.86 0.46 2.11
CA GLY A 48 16.67 -0.57 2.76
C GLY A 48 15.86 -1.68 3.40
N GLY A 49 14.68 -1.99 2.86
CA GLY A 49 13.85 -3.06 3.37
C GLY A 49 12.86 -2.63 4.45
N ARG A 50 12.74 -1.34 4.72
CA ARG A 50 11.85 -0.82 5.75
C ARG A 50 11.04 0.35 5.23
N ILE A 51 9.81 0.46 5.69
CA ILE A 51 9.01 1.65 5.44
C ILE A 51 9.40 2.65 6.51
N ILE A 52 10.14 3.68 6.13
CA ILE A 52 10.72 4.62 7.09
C ILE A 52 9.84 5.84 7.31
N ASP A 53 8.83 6.05 6.46
CA ASP A 53 7.92 7.17 6.63
C ASP A 53 6.58 6.86 5.98
N VAL A 54 5.50 7.37 6.58
CA VAL A 54 4.14 7.25 6.08
C VAL A 54 3.41 8.54 6.41
N MET A 55 2.73 9.13 5.43
CA MET A 55 1.97 10.36 5.67
C MET A 55 0.80 10.47 4.71
N ASP A 56 -0.19 11.28 5.07
CA ASP A 56 -1.23 11.68 4.15
C ASP A 56 -0.60 12.40 2.96
N TYR A 57 -1.16 12.20 1.78
CA TYR A 57 -0.65 12.87 0.58
C TYR A 57 -1.71 13.82 0.01
N PHE A 58 -1.37 15.10 -0.03
CA PHE A 58 -2.20 16.15 -0.63
C PHE A 58 -1.33 16.84 -1.68
N PRO A 59 -1.61 16.64 -2.99
CA PRO A 59 -0.70 17.12 -4.03
C PRO A 59 -0.32 18.59 -3.92
N MET A 60 -1.24 19.43 -3.43
CA MET A 60 -0.96 20.86 -3.30
C MET A 60 -0.12 21.20 -2.09
N ALA A 61 -0.14 20.34 -1.06
CA ALA A 61 0.57 20.58 0.19
C ALA A 61 1.85 19.77 0.32
N ASN A 62 1.97 18.69 -0.43
CA ASN A 62 3.12 17.80 -0.38
C ASN A 62 3.88 17.88 -1.69
N PRO A 63 4.94 18.68 -1.78
CA PRO A 63 5.71 18.75 -3.03
C PRO A 63 6.58 17.53 -3.27
N LEU A 64 6.53 16.56 -2.36
CA LEU A 64 7.31 15.34 -2.50
C LEU A 64 6.81 14.55 -3.70
N GLY A 65 7.73 14.09 -4.52
CA GLY A 65 7.38 13.22 -5.62
C GLY A 65 7.18 11.78 -5.16
N TRP A 66 6.79 10.94 -6.09
CA TRP A 66 6.69 9.50 -5.85
C TRP A 66 7.18 8.78 -7.10
N ASP A 67 7.66 7.55 -6.90
CA ASP A 67 8.23 6.77 -8.00
C ASP A 67 7.16 5.94 -8.68
N TYR A 68 6.33 5.25 -7.92
CA TYR A 68 5.17 4.59 -8.52
C TYR A 68 3.99 4.61 -7.57
N MET A 69 2.82 4.32 -8.12
CA MET A 69 1.54 4.46 -7.46
C MET A 69 0.77 3.16 -7.56
N ILE A 70 0.10 2.81 -6.47
CA ILE A 70 -0.84 1.69 -6.43
C ILE A 70 -2.21 2.31 -6.23
N ASP A 71 -3.08 2.17 -7.21
CA ASP A 71 -4.35 2.90 -7.24
C ASP A 71 -5.52 1.97 -7.52
N ALA A 72 -6.58 2.16 -6.77
CA ALA A 72 -7.85 1.48 -7.03
C ALA A 72 -8.97 2.26 -6.36
N PRO A 73 -10.20 2.16 -6.89
CA PRO A 73 -11.36 2.71 -6.20
C PRO A 73 -11.54 2.03 -4.84
N LEU A 74 -12.15 2.74 -3.92
CA LEU A 74 -12.33 2.22 -2.56
C LEU A 74 -13.13 0.91 -2.56
N GLU A 75 -14.13 0.80 -3.44
CA GLU A 75 -14.93 -0.43 -3.52
C GLU A 75 -14.09 -1.65 -3.92
N ILE A 76 -13.05 -1.45 -4.71
CA ILE A 76 -12.15 -2.54 -5.10
C ILE A 76 -11.31 -2.96 -3.91
N TRP A 77 -10.80 -2.00 -3.13
CA TRP A 77 -10.06 -2.33 -1.92
C TRP A 77 -10.94 -3.09 -0.93
N ARG A 78 -12.21 -2.70 -0.81
CA ARG A 78 -13.14 -3.41 0.07
C ARG A 78 -13.41 -4.83 -0.41
N ALA A 79 -13.55 -5.00 -1.73
CA ALA A 79 -13.74 -6.34 -2.31
C ALA A 79 -12.52 -7.23 -2.06
N LEU A 80 -11.32 -6.65 -2.13
CA LEU A 80 -10.10 -7.39 -1.81
C LEU A 80 -10.10 -7.79 -0.33
N ARG A 81 -10.43 -6.85 0.56
CA ARG A 81 -10.36 -7.09 1.99
C ARG A 81 -11.44 -8.06 2.48
N ASP A 82 -12.63 -8.04 1.89
CA ASP A 82 -13.67 -9.00 2.26
C ASP A 82 -13.56 -10.31 1.48
N ARG A 83 -12.54 -10.42 0.66
CA ARG A 83 -12.16 -11.61 -0.12
C ARG A 83 -13.18 -12.00 -1.17
N SER A 84 -14.05 -11.08 -1.58
CA SER A 84 -14.97 -11.32 -2.68
C SER A 84 -14.24 -11.29 -4.03
N ARG A 85 -13.08 -10.64 -4.09
CA ARG A 85 -12.24 -10.58 -5.29
C ARG A 85 -10.81 -10.94 -4.93
N ALA A 86 -10.20 -11.80 -5.70
CA ALA A 86 -8.82 -12.27 -5.44
C ALA A 86 -7.80 -11.21 -5.90
N LEU A 87 -6.72 -11.08 -5.15
CA LEU A 87 -5.67 -10.10 -5.45
C LEU A 87 -5.09 -10.29 -6.85
N GLY A 88 -4.75 -11.54 -7.22
CA GLY A 88 -4.18 -11.80 -8.53
C GLY A 88 -5.11 -11.39 -9.66
N HIS A 89 -6.41 -11.64 -9.49
CA HIS A 89 -7.39 -11.27 -10.50
C HIS A 89 -7.48 -9.74 -10.63
N LEU A 90 -7.49 -9.04 -9.49
CA LEU A 90 -7.58 -7.58 -9.51
C LEU A 90 -6.37 -6.92 -10.17
N LEU A 91 -5.20 -7.52 -9.98
CA LEU A 91 -3.99 -7.03 -10.66
C LEU A 91 -4.04 -7.34 -12.17
N ASP A 92 -4.50 -8.53 -12.53
CA ASP A 92 -4.57 -8.93 -13.94
C ASP A 92 -5.56 -8.08 -14.72
N THR A 93 -6.70 -7.73 -14.13
CA THR A 93 -7.71 -6.95 -14.83
C THR A 93 -7.40 -5.46 -14.83
N GLY A 94 -6.44 -5.02 -14.00
CA GLY A 94 -6.15 -3.59 -13.87
C GLY A 94 -7.10 -2.87 -12.93
N ASP A 95 -7.96 -3.60 -12.21
CA ASP A 95 -8.82 -2.99 -11.20
C ASP A 95 -8.00 -2.41 -10.05
N ILE A 96 -6.86 -3.05 -9.72
CA ILE A 96 -5.81 -2.44 -8.95
C ILE A 96 -4.71 -2.11 -9.95
N MET A 97 -4.42 -0.83 -10.12
CA MET A 97 -3.49 -0.37 -11.14
C MET A 97 -2.18 0.09 -10.51
N ILE A 98 -1.07 -0.31 -11.11
CA ILE A 98 0.25 0.16 -10.71
C ILE A 98 0.74 1.05 -11.85
N ASP A 99 1.12 2.29 -11.51
CA ASP A 99 1.48 3.29 -12.50
C ASP A 99 2.71 4.06 -12.04
N GLY A 100 3.32 4.80 -12.95
CA GLY A 100 4.51 5.58 -12.68
C GLY A 100 5.75 4.91 -13.24
N ASP A 101 6.81 4.84 -12.44
CA ASP A 101 8.06 4.21 -12.85
C ASP A 101 7.92 2.69 -12.79
N LEU A 102 7.52 2.10 -13.92
CA LEU A 102 7.23 0.67 -13.96
C LEU A 102 8.48 -0.18 -13.81
N LEU A 103 9.66 0.36 -14.12
CA LEU A 103 10.89 -0.37 -13.88
C LEU A 103 11.10 -0.59 -12.39
N GLN A 104 10.91 0.45 -11.58
CA GLN A 104 11.01 0.32 -10.13
C GLN A 104 9.91 -0.58 -9.58
N ALA A 105 8.69 -0.44 -10.09
CA ALA A 105 7.59 -1.28 -9.66
C ALA A 105 7.87 -2.76 -9.94
N ASN A 106 8.46 -3.05 -11.11
CA ASN A 106 8.79 -4.43 -11.45
C ASN A 106 9.91 -4.99 -10.59
N ARG A 107 10.91 -4.16 -10.28
CA ARG A 107 12.01 -4.59 -9.40
C ARG A 107 11.50 -4.93 -8.01
N LEU A 108 10.45 -4.26 -7.57
CA LEU A 108 9.88 -4.44 -6.24
C LEU A 108 8.53 -5.17 -6.30
N TYR A 109 8.36 -6.02 -7.30
CA TYR A 109 7.08 -6.71 -7.48
C TYR A 109 6.71 -7.55 -6.26
N GLU A 110 7.67 -8.30 -5.74
CA GLU A 110 7.41 -9.15 -4.58
C GLU A 110 7.09 -8.30 -3.35
N SER A 111 7.83 -7.21 -3.16
CA SER A 111 7.55 -6.27 -2.07
C SER A 111 6.14 -5.71 -2.17
N THR A 112 5.75 -5.32 -3.38
CA THR A 112 4.41 -4.76 -3.63
C THR A 112 3.34 -5.81 -3.34
N HIS A 113 3.56 -7.05 -3.78
CA HIS A 113 2.62 -8.12 -3.55
C HIS A 113 2.45 -8.38 -2.04
N LEU A 114 3.54 -8.37 -1.29
CA LEU A 114 3.48 -8.53 0.16
C LEU A 114 2.73 -7.39 0.83
N MET A 115 2.93 -6.16 0.35
CA MET A 115 2.19 -5.01 0.86
C MET A 115 0.69 -5.16 0.60
N LEU A 116 0.32 -5.54 -0.61
CA LEU A 116 -1.09 -5.70 -0.96
C LEU A 116 -1.74 -6.83 -0.17
N SER A 117 -1.04 -7.93 0.04
CA SER A 117 -1.54 -9.04 0.85
C SER A 117 -1.75 -8.60 2.30
N THR A 118 -0.86 -7.79 2.83
CA THR A 118 -0.99 -7.28 4.20
C THR A 118 -2.15 -6.30 4.31
N LEU A 119 -2.32 -5.42 3.32
CA LEU A 119 -3.47 -4.52 3.31
C LEU A 119 -4.78 -5.30 3.28
N ARG A 120 -4.80 -6.43 2.59
CA ARG A 120 -5.96 -7.30 2.56
C ARG A 120 -6.23 -7.92 3.94
N ASP A 121 -5.17 -8.35 4.62
CA ASP A 121 -5.31 -9.22 5.79
C ASP A 121 -5.38 -8.48 7.12
N MET A 122 -4.93 -7.23 7.18
CA MET A 122 -4.97 -6.46 8.42
C MET A 122 -6.40 -6.14 8.80
N LYS A 123 -6.69 -6.21 10.08
CA LYS A 123 -8.01 -5.86 10.58
C LYS A 123 -8.12 -4.36 10.79
N ALA A 124 -9.28 -3.83 10.49
CA ALA A 124 -9.61 -2.44 10.78
C ALA A 124 -10.97 -2.46 11.44
N GLU A 125 -10.98 -2.33 12.74
CA GLU A 125 -12.20 -2.48 13.49
C GLU A 125 -12.96 -1.18 13.49
N SER A 126 -14.26 -1.30 13.27
CA SER A 126 -15.13 -0.16 13.36
C SER A 126 -15.32 0.20 14.83
N LYS A 127 -15.54 1.50 15.09
CA LYS A 127 -15.74 1.95 16.44
C LYS A 127 -16.95 1.36 17.11
N ASN A 128 -17.99 1.09 16.37
CA ASN A 128 -19.21 0.55 16.93
C ASN A 128 -19.24 -0.96 16.90
N LYS A 129 -18.15 -1.56 16.57
CA LYS A 129 -18.04 -2.98 16.63
C LYS A 129 -17.94 -3.40 18.08
N SER A 130 -18.68 -4.34 18.44
CA SER A 130 -18.69 -4.78 19.80
C SER A 130 -18.36 -6.23 19.88
#